data_5eb43388f46e7c7e3680b68069c76c05
#
_entry.id   5eb43388f46e7c7e3680b68069c76c05
#
_cell.length_a   1.000
_cell.length_b   1.000
_cell.length_c   1.000
_cell.angle_alpha   90.00
_cell.angle_beta   90.00
_cell.angle_gamma   90.00
#
_symmetry.space_group_name_H-M   'P 1'
#
loop_
_entity.id
_entity.type
_entity.pdbx_description
1 polymer ?
#
loop_
_entity_poly.entity_id
_entity_poly.type
_entity_poly.pdbx_seq_one_letter_code
_entity_poly.pdbx_strand_id
1 'polypeptide(L)'
;MGLPDGYRIGVVPASDTGAVEMALWSLLGQRPVDILAWESFGLTWVNDVVKQLKLQNVNSYTADYGLLPDLNQANFDHDVVFTWNGTTSGVKVPNGDWIDDQRSGLTICDATSAVFAMDLPWHKLDVVTFSWQKVLGGEGAHGMLILSPRAVQRLESYTPPWPLPKIFRLTSGGKLIEGIFKGATINTPSMLCVADYLDALQWVESVGGVERLIERSEGNLSAIVDFVAERPWIQFLAQDSSQISNTSVCLTLNASSQQVSAMVDLLDEQEVAFDIGSYRDAPSGIRIWCGATVELEDIEALLPWLEWAYNEVCQS
;
A
#
# COMPACT_ATOMS: atom_id res chain seq x y z
N MET A 1 6.13 9.86 11.97
CA MET A 1 4.82 9.58 11.34
C MET A 1 3.67 10.39 11.94
N GLY A 2 3.81 11.06 13.08
CA GLY A 2 2.75 11.87 13.67
C GLY A 2 1.54 11.09 14.19
N LEU A 3 1.72 9.85 14.63
CA LEU A 3 0.64 9.04 15.21
C LEU A 3 0.05 9.71 16.45
N PRO A 4 -1.28 9.73 16.62
CA PRO A 4 -1.91 10.25 17.82
C PRO A 4 -1.57 9.43 19.07
N ASP A 5 -1.72 10.03 20.25
CA ASP A 5 -1.53 9.36 21.52
C ASP A 5 -2.44 8.13 21.67
N GLY A 6 -1.93 7.11 22.32
CA GLY A 6 -2.66 5.88 22.59
C GLY A 6 -2.62 4.82 21.48
N TYR A 7 -2.10 5.15 20.31
CA TYR A 7 -1.87 4.13 19.26
C TYR A 7 -0.79 3.13 19.68
N ARG A 8 -0.87 1.92 19.16
CA ARG A 8 0.10 0.85 19.35
C ARG A 8 0.76 0.52 18.02
N ILE A 9 2.08 0.33 18.02
CA ILE A 9 2.85 -0.10 16.85
C ILE A 9 3.54 -1.41 17.19
N GLY A 10 3.28 -2.45 16.42
CA GLY A 10 3.87 -3.77 16.61
C GLY A 10 4.60 -4.26 15.35
N VAL A 11 5.76 -4.90 15.57
CA VAL A 11 6.45 -5.66 14.52
C VAL A 11 5.86 -7.08 14.52
N VAL A 12 5.34 -7.50 13.37
CA VAL A 12 4.65 -8.78 13.20
C VAL A 12 5.28 -9.60 12.07
N PRO A 13 5.09 -10.94 12.03
CA PRO A 13 5.70 -11.78 11.01
C PRO A 13 5.05 -11.63 9.63
N ALA A 14 5.77 -12.07 8.61
CA ALA A 14 5.31 -12.29 7.24
C ALA A 14 4.92 -11.03 6.46
N SER A 15 5.71 -9.95 6.64
CA SER A 15 5.55 -8.71 5.87
C SER A 15 4.14 -8.11 6.08
N ASP A 16 3.69 -7.26 5.17
CA ASP A 16 2.34 -6.71 5.24
C ASP A 16 1.25 -7.78 5.09
N THR A 17 1.50 -8.82 4.29
CA THR A 17 0.55 -9.94 4.16
C THR A 17 0.16 -10.49 5.52
N GLY A 18 1.15 -10.78 6.39
CA GLY A 18 0.86 -11.26 7.73
C GLY A 18 0.20 -10.21 8.63
N ALA A 19 0.53 -8.93 8.46
CA ALA A 19 -0.08 -7.85 9.24
C ALA A 19 -1.56 -7.66 8.88
N VAL A 20 -1.90 -7.66 7.58
CA VAL A 20 -3.29 -7.58 7.10
C VAL A 20 -4.09 -8.80 7.55
N GLU A 21 -3.60 -10.02 7.26
CA GLU A 21 -4.32 -11.24 7.68
C GLU A 21 -4.51 -11.27 9.20
N MET A 22 -3.50 -10.90 9.98
CA MET A 22 -3.62 -10.81 11.45
C MET A 22 -4.74 -9.84 11.86
N ALA A 23 -4.84 -8.68 11.21
CA ALA A 23 -5.91 -7.73 11.46
C ALA A 23 -7.28 -8.29 11.07
N LEU A 24 -7.42 -8.86 9.86
CA LEU A 24 -8.69 -9.42 9.38
C LEU A 24 -9.18 -10.57 10.26
N TRP A 25 -8.31 -11.55 10.59
CA TRP A 25 -8.68 -12.70 11.42
C TRP A 25 -8.98 -12.34 12.87
N SER A 26 -8.35 -11.30 13.40
CA SER A 26 -8.51 -10.94 14.81
C SER A 26 -9.64 -9.95 15.09
N LEU A 27 -10.03 -9.12 14.12
CA LEU A 27 -10.93 -7.99 14.34
C LEU A 27 -12.28 -8.10 13.64
N LEU A 28 -12.35 -8.80 12.49
CA LEU A 28 -13.58 -8.93 11.71
C LEU A 28 -14.56 -9.94 12.30
N GLY A 29 -15.85 -9.81 11.90
CA GLY A 29 -16.93 -10.74 12.25
C GLY A 29 -17.86 -10.26 13.35
N GLN A 30 -17.54 -9.21 14.09
CA GLN A 30 -18.46 -8.58 15.04
C GLN A 30 -19.49 -7.70 14.33
N ARG A 31 -19.12 -7.11 13.19
CA ARG A 31 -19.97 -6.25 12.37
C ARG A 31 -20.00 -6.76 10.93
N PRO A 32 -20.96 -6.35 10.10
CA PRO A 32 -20.83 -6.49 8.66
C PRO A 32 -19.54 -5.82 8.16
N VAL A 33 -19.09 -6.20 6.98
CA VAL A 33 -17.86 -5.71 6.39
C VAL A 33 -18.15 -5.06 5.03
N ASP A 34 -17.64 -3.86 4.84
CA ASP A 34 -17.52 -3.24 3.53
C ASP A 34 -16.04 -3.32 3.12
N ILE A 35 -15.76 -3.95 1.97
CA ILE A 35 -14.41 -4.07 1.47
C ILE A 35 -14.29 -3.46 0.07
N LEU A 36 -13.29 -2.57 -0.10
CA LEU A 36 -13.07 -1.85 -1.34
C LEU A 36 -11.77 -2.33 -2.00
N ALA A 37 -11.82 -2.65 -3.30
CA ALA A 37 -10.66 -3.11 -4.05
C ALA A 37 -10.71 -2.65 -5.51
N TRP A 38 -9.56 -2.25 -6.06
CA TRP A 38 -9.41 -1.75 -7.44
C TRP A 38 -8.11 -2.21 -8.11
N GLU A 39 -7.48 -3.24 -7.53
CA GLU A 39 -6.28 -3.87 -8.08
C GLU A 39 -6.02 -5.21 -7.39
N SER A 40 -5.02 -5.95 -7.86
CA SER A 40 -4.83 -7.34 -7.49
C SER A 40 -4.53 -7.58 -6.00
N PHE A 41 -3.84 -6.67 -5.28
CA PHE A 41 -3.61 -6.85 -3.83
C PHE A 41 -4.90 -6.66 -3.04
N GLY A 42 -5.65 -5.58 -3.28
CA GLY A 42 -6.95 -5.38 -2.66
C GLY A 42 -7.91 -6.55 -2.91
N LEU A 43 -7.89 -7.14 -4.12
CA LEU A 43 -8.69 -8.33 -4.44
C LEU A 43 -8.25 -9.58 -3.65
N THR A 44 -6.98 -9.69 -3.22
CA THR A 44 -6.59 -10.78 -2.32
C THR A 44 -7.25 -10.64 -0.95
N TRP A 45 -7.36 -9.43 -0.43
CA TRP A 45 -8.06 -9.17 0.83
C TRP A 45 -9.57 -9.44 0.73
N VAL A 46 -10.21 -9.14 -0.41
CA VAL A 46 -11.59 -9.56 -0.69
C VAL A 46 -11.71 -11.08 -0.63
N ASN A 47 -10.78 -11.81 -1.26
CA ASN A 47 -10.79 -13.27 -1.24
C ASN A 47 -10.63 -13.83 0.19
N ASP A 48 -9.78 -13.21 1.02
CA ASP A 48 -9.60 -13.62 2.41
C ASP A 48 -10.88 -13.45 3.22
N VAL A 49 -11.53 -12.31 3.12
CA VAL A 49 -12.77 -12.03 3.83
C VAL A 49 -13.90 -12.94 3.36
N VAL A 50 -14.06 -13.09 2.04
CA VAL A 50 -15.22 -13.81 1.46
C VAL A 50 -14.99 -15.33 1.40
N LYS A 51 -13.79 -15.78 1.00
CA LYS A 51 -13.54 -17.20 0.71
C LYS A 51 -12.85 -17.94 1.85
N GLN A 52 -11.95 -17.26 2.61
CA GLN A 52 -11.21 -17.91 3.70
C GLN A 52 -11.96 -17.76 5.03
N LEU A 53 -12.23 -16.53 5.46
CA LEU A 53 -13.05 -16.25 6.64
C LEU A 53 -14.52 -16.60 6.46
N LYS A 54 -15.02 -16.61 5.21
CA LYS A 54 -16.40 -16.95 4.83
C LYS A 54 -17.44 -16.11 5.56
N LEU A 55 -17.15 -14.83 5.75
CA LEU A 55 -18.09 -13.91 6.36
C LEU A 55 -19.33 -13.75 5.50
N GLN A 56 -20.53 -13.78 6.13
CA GLN A 56 -21.81 -13.78 5.41
C GLN A 56 -22.30 -12.36 5.06
N ASN A 57 -21.98 -11.38 5.89
CA ASN A 57 -22.46 -10.01 5.73
C ASN A 57 -21.31 -9.14 5.20
N VAL A 58 -20.99 -9.29 3.92
CA VAL A 58 -19.89 -8.58 3.23
C VAL A 58 -20.44 -7.90 1.98
N ASN A 59 -20.20 -6.60 1.86
CA ASN A 59 -20.36 -5.85 0.63
C ASN A 59 -18.97 -5.63 0.01
N SER A 60 -18.80 -6.05 -1.23
CA SER A 60 -17.54 -5.85 -1.96
C SER A 60 -17.76 -4.78 -3.03
N TYR A 61 -17.03 -3.68 -2.93
CA TYR A 61 -17.03 -2.59 -3.90
C TYR A 61 -15.75 -2.66 -4.71
N THR A 62 -15.86 -2.96 -5.99
CA THR A 62 -14.72 -3.11 -6.88
C THR A 62 -14.79 -2.15 -8.04
N ALA A 63 -13.63 -1.77 -8.58
CA ALA A 63 -13.52 -0.99 -9.80
C ALA A 63 -12.49 -1.63 -10.75
N ASP A 64 -12.59 -1.30 -12.02
CA ASP A 64 -11.60 -1.66 -13.03
C ASP A 64 -10.28 -0.92 -12.80
N TYR A 65 -9.21 -1.44 -13.37
CA TYR A 65 -7.90 -0.79 -13.33
C TYR A 65 -7.95 0.65 -13.82
N GLY A 66 -7.33 1.54 -13.08
CA GLY A 66 -7.32 2.99 -13.36
C GLY A 66 -8.45 3.78 -12.68
N LEU A 67 -9.38 3.11 -12.02
CA LEU A 67 -10.52 3.73 -11.31
C LEU A 67 -10.52 3.35 -9.83
N LEU A 68 -11.09 4.23 -9.00
CA LEU A 68 -11.55 3.88 -7.65
C LEU A 68 -13.01 3.46 -7.68
N PRO A 69 -13.45 2.52 -6.83
CA PRO A 69 -14.88 2.37 -6.53
C PRO A 69 -15.41 3.66 -5.88
N ASP A 70 -16.71 3.86 -5.96
CA ASP A 70 -17.34 4.98 -5.26
C ASP A 70 -17.21 4.80 -3.74
N LEU A 71 -16.27 5.53 -3.14
CA LEU A 71 -15.94 5.49 -1.72
C LEU A 71 -17.12 5.88 -0.82
N ASN A 72 -18.08 6.66 -1.33
CA ASN A 72 -19.27 7.09 -0.57
C ASN A 72 -20.29 5.97 -0.37
N GLN A 73 -20.12 4.81 -1.03
CA GLN A 73 -20.96 3.64 -0.78
C GLN A 73 -20.61 2.91 0.52
N ALA A 74 -19.43 3.17 1.10
CA ALA A 74 -19.02 2.55 2.35
C ALA A 74 -19.93 2.97 3.51
N ASN A 75 -20.46 1.99 4.22
CA ASN A 75 -21.24 2.21 5.43
C ASN A 75 -20.33 2.15 6.66
N PHE A 76 -20.15 3.26 7.34
CA PHE A 76 -19.26 3.36 8.49
C PHE A 76 -19.82 2.77 9.81
N ASP A 77 -21.03 2.20 9.78
CA ASP A 77 -21.49 1.27 10.82
C ASP A 77 -20.94 -0.15 10.64
N HIS A 78 -20.42 -0.46 9.45
CA HIS A 78 -19.67 -1.67 9.13
C HIS A 78 -18.17 -1.49 9.40
N ASP A 79 -17.45 -2.58 9.53
CA ASP A 79 -15.99 -2.53 9.45
C ASP A 79 -15.59 -2.33 7.98
N VAL A 80 -14.76 -1.33 7.69
CA VAL A 80 -14.37 -0.95 6.32
C VAL A 80 -12.93 -1.36 6.08
N VAL A 81 -12.70 -2.20 5.05
CA VAL A 81 -11.37 -2.70 4.66
C VAL A 81 -11.00 -2.13 3.29
N PHE A 82 -9.82 -1.58 3.15
CA PHE A 82 -9.34 -1.02 1.89
C PHE A 82 -7.82 -0.88 1.86
N THR A 83 -7.27 -0.72 0.66
CA THR A 83 -5.87 -0.37 0.42
C THR A 83 -5.77 1.14 0.22
N TRP A 84 -4.81 1.84 0.83
CA TRP A 84 -4.64 3.28 0.60
C TRP A 84 -4.12 3.57 -0.80
N ASN A 85 -3.22 2.73 -1.29
CA ASN A 85 -2.54 2.91 -2.58
C ASN A 85 -2.44 1.59 -3.34
N GLY A 86 -3.08 1.52 -4.51
CA GLY A 86 -3.08 0.34 -5.37
C GLY A 86 -1.79 0.21 -6.17
N THR A 87 -0.90 -0.67 -5.73
CA THR A 87 0.44 -0.87 -6.32
C THR A 87 0.39 -1.29 -7.79
N THR A 88 -0.59 -2.08 -8.20
CA THR A 88 -0.68 -2.60 -9.57
C THR A 88 -1.52 -1.72 -10.49
N SER A 89 -2.31 -0.81 -9.94
CA SER A 89 -3.16 0.12 -10.70
C SER A 89 -2.61 1.55 -10.79
N GLY A 90 -1.69 1.91 -9.91
CA GLY A 90 -1.23 3.30 -9.80
C GLY A 90 -2.30 4.27 -9.29
N VAL A 91 -3.34 3.75 -8.61
CA VAL A 91 -4.48 4.53 -8.11
C VAL A 91 -4.47 4.54 -6.60
N LYS A 92 -4.46 5.73 -6.01
CA LYS A 92 -4.52 5.94 -4.55
C LYS A 92 -5.86 6.55 -4.11
N VAL A 93 -6.19 6.37 -2.86
CA VAL A 93 -7.24 7.15 -2.18
C VAL A 93 -6.78 8.62 -2.13
N PRO A 94 -7.59 9.59 -2.57
CA PRO A 94 -7.14 10.99 -2.66
C PRO A 94 -6.93 11.63 -1.29
N ASN A 95 -7.79 11.33 -0.32
CA ASN A 95 -7.72 11.83 1.05
C ASN A 95 -8.63 11.01 1.97
N GLY A 96 -8.72 11.39 3.25
CA GLY A 96 -9.59 10.73 4.24
C GLY A 96 -10.98 11.36 4.43
N ASP A 97 -11.40 12.31 3.60
CA ASP A 97 -12.65 13.07 3.83
C ASP A 97 -13.91 12.19 3.72
N TRP A 98 -13.85 11.13 2.93
CA TRP A 98 -14.91 10.15 2.79
C TRP A 98 -15.13 9.27 4.03
N ILE A 99 -14.16 9.22 4.96
CA ILE A 99 -14.26 8.44 6.19
C ILE A 99 -14.99 9.23 7.26
N ASP A 100 -16.11 8.71 7.75
CA ASP A 100 -16.93 9.35 8.77
C ASP A 100 -16.20 9.36 10.14
N ASP A 101 -16.12 10.54 10.75
CA ASP A 101 -15.53 10.70 12.09
C ASP A 101 -16.38 10.07 13.19
N GLN A 102 -17.69 9.93 12.98
CA GLN A 102 -18.63 9.32 13.94
C GLN A 102 -18.86 7.82 13.69
N ARG A 103 -18.01 7.20 12.88
CA ARG A 103 -18.10 5.77 12.55
C ARG A 103 -18.18 4.88 13.78
N SER A 104 -19.03 3.86 13.74
CA SER A 104 -19.10 2.83 14.78
C SER A 104 -18.30 1.56 14.40
N GLY A 105 -18.08 1.31 13.11
CA GLY A 105 -17.18 0.28 12.60
C GLY A 105 -15.71 0.69 12.69
N LEU A 106 -14.80 -0.24 12.41
CA LEU A 106 -13.38 0.00 12.30
C LEU A 106 -12.98 0.26 10.84
N THR A 107 -12.01 1.12 10.62
CA THR A 107 -11.31 1.27 9.34
C THR A 107 -10.01 0.51 9.38
N ILE A 108 -9.84 -0.46 8.48
CA ILE A 108 -8.66 -1.32 8.35
C ILE A 108 -8.02 -1.02 7.00
N CYS A 109 -6.84 -0.44 7.02
CA CYS A 109 -6.16 0.10 5.85
C CYS A 109 -4.81 -0.58 5.64
N ASP A 110 -4.65 -1.28 4.51
CA ASP A 110 -3.35 -1.62 3.96
C ASP A 110 -2.74 -0.34 3.36
N ALA A 111 -1.70 0.17 3.99
CA ALA A 111 -0.98 1.37 3.57
C ALA A 111 0.48 1.08 3.20
N THR A 112 0.76 -0.14 2.74
CA THR A 112 2.10 -0.68 2.50
C THR A 112 2.97 0.23 1.64
N SER A 113 2.43 0.80 0.58
CA SER A 113 3.18 1.71 -0.29
C SER A 113 2.82 3.19 -0.09
N ALA A 114 2.04 3.51 0.96
CA ALA A 114 1.63 4.87 1.29
C ALA A 114 2.38 5.43 2.51
N VAL A 115 2.62 4.61 3.53
CA VAL A 115 3.35 5.05 4.73
C VAL A 115 4.73 5.56 4.34
N PHE A 116 5.11 6.73 4.84
CA PHE A 116 6.30 7.51 4.53
C PHE A 116 6.32 8.20 3.15
N ALA A 117 5.28 8.03 2.31
CA ALA A 117 5.20 8.70 1.00
C ALA A 117 3.93 9.57 0.85
N MET A 118 2.94 9.37 1.70
CA MET A 118 1.66 10.07 1.64
C MET A 118 1.24 10.55 3.03
N ASP A 119 0.54 11.67 3.09
CA ASP A 119 -0.09 12.12 4.33
C ASP A 119 -1.30 11.24 4.63
N LEU A 120 -1.30 10.60 5.80
CA LEU A 120 -2.37 9.70 6.23
C LEU A 120 -3.17 10.32 7.37
N PRO A 121 -4.51 10.32 7.29
CA PRO A 121 -5.39 10.86 8.33
C PRO A 121 -5.48 9.88 9.52
N TRP A 122 -4.43 9.78 10.32
CA TRP A 122 -4.28 8.78 11.40
C TRP A 122 -5.52 8.65 12.29
N HIS A 123 -6.16 9.79 12.62
CA HIS A 123 -7.37 9.82 13.48
C HIS A 123 -8.59 9.13 12.84
N LYS A 124 -8.57 8.91 11.53
CA LYS A 124 -9.61 8.21 10.76
C LYS A 124 -9.30 6.74 10.50
N LEU A 125 -8.07 6.28 10.81
CA LEU A 125 -7.60 4.93 10.55
C LEU A 125 -7.44 4.15 11.85
N ASP A 126 -8.26 3.10 12.04
CA ASP A 126 -8.24 2.32 13.27
C ASP A 126 -7.17 1.23 13.25
N VAL A 127 -6.92 0.65 12.07
CA VAL A 127 -5.84 -0.29 11.83
C VAL A 127 -5.12 0.14 10.57
N VAL A 128 -3.80 0.24 10.66
CA VAL A 128 -2.95 0.49 9.50
C VAL A 128 -1.86 -0.57 9.45
N THR A 129 -1.66 -1.14 8.28
CA THR A 129 -0.59 -2.11 8.05
C THR A 129 0.38 -1.61 6.98
N PHE A 130 1.63 -1.97 7.12
CA PHE A 130 2.65 -1.75 6.12
C PHE A 130 3.85 -2.66 6.37
N SER A 131 4.82 -2.67 5.47
CA SER A 131 6.05 -3.43 5.60
C SER A 131 7.28 -2.64 5.14
N TRP A 132 8.46 -3.13 5.52
CA TRP A 132 9.71 -2.37 5.44
C TRP A 132 10.28 -2.24 4.02
N GLN A 133 9.91 -3.12 3.09
CA GLN A 133 10.50 -3.20 1.75
C GLN A 133 9.96 -2.17 0.74
N LYS A 134 9.12 -1.22 1.15
CA LYS A 134 8.56 -0.22 0.24
C LYS A 134 9.29 1.12 0.35
N VAL A 135 8.70 2.13 0.94
CA VAL A 135 9.24 3.51 0.87
C VAL A 135 10.61 3.66 1.52
N LEU A 136 10.92 2.87 2.55
CA LEU A 136 12.23 2.91 3.21
C LEU A 136 13.25 1.91 2.65
N GLY A 137 12.88 1.11 1.65
CA GLY A 137 13.80 0.24 0.91
C GLY A 137 14.38 -0.93 1.72
N GLY A 138 13.77 -1.30 2.85
CA GLY A 138 14.22 -2.43 3.66
C GLY A 138 13.79 -3.80 3.13
N GLU A 139 14.00 -4.84 3.92
CA GLU A 139 13.61 -6.21 3.60
C GLU A 139 12.13 -6.48 3.92
N GLY A 140 11.49 -7.36 3.12
CA GLY A 140 10.08 -7.74 3.27
C GLY A 140 9.77 -8.71 4.41
N ALA A 141 10.68 -8.93 5.33
CA ALA A 141 10.60 -9.97 6.36
C ALA A 141 9.51 -9.71 7.42
N HIS A 142 9.28 -8.45 7.75
CA HIS A 142 8.40 -8.05 8.85
C HIS A 142 7.32 -7.09 8.37
N GLY A 143 6.11 -7.29 8.93
CA GLY A 143 5.01 -6.37 8.83
C GLY A 143 4.96 -5.43 10.04
N MET A 144 4.34 -4.30 9.86
CA MET A 144 4.01 -3.34 10.90
C MET A 144 2.50 -3.30 11.07
N LEU A 145 2.06 -3.47 12.29
CA LEU A 145 0.66 -3.40 12.68
C LEU A 145 0.46 -2.20 13.61
N ILE A 146 -0.30 -1.22 13.14
CA ILE A 146 -0.68 -0.03 13.91
C ILE A 146 -2.14 -0.17 14.33
N LEU A 147 -2.42 -0.01 15.62
CA LEU A 147 -3.76 -0.12 16.18
C LEU A 147 -4.15 1.18 16.92
N SER A 148 -5.31 1.72 16.57
CA SER A 148 -5.93 2.79 17.35
C SER A 148 -6.45 2.27 18.70
N PRO A 149 -6.76 3.16 19.67
CA PRO A 149 -7.45 2.76 20.90
C PRO A 149 -8.77 2.02 20.65
N ARG A 150 -9.50 2.33 19.56
CA ARG A 150 -10.75 1.65 19.15
C ARG A 150 -10.49 0.22 18.69
N ALA A 151 -9.43 0.00 17.92
CA ALA A 151 -9.03 -1.35 17.52
C ALA A 151 -8.59 -2.20 18.71
N VAL A 152 -7.84 -1.62 19.66
CA VAL A 152 -7.49 -2.28 20.93
C VAL A 152 -8.75 -2.65 21.72
N GLN A 153 -9.69 -1.73 21.87
CA GLN A 153 -10.96 -1.99 22.54
C GLN A 153 -11.74 -3.15 21.88
N ARG A 154 -11.76 -3.20 20.53
CA ARG A 154 -12.37 -4.31 19.78
C ARG A 154 -11.69 -5.63 20.12
N LEU A 155 -10.37 -5.70 20.11
CA LEU A 155 -9.62 -6.92 20.46
C LEU A 155 -9.88 -7.41 21.88
N GLU A 156 -10.12 -6.51 22.84
CA GLU A 156 -10.41 -6.87 24.22
C GLU A 156 -11.89 -7.22 24.49
N SER A 157 -12.80 -6.77 23.65
CA SER A 157 -14.24 -6.96 23.83
C SER A 157 -14.87 -8.03 22.92
N TYR A 158 -14.13 -8.50 21.94
CA TYR A 158 -14.62 -9.47 20.95
C TYR A 158 -13.66 -10.63 20.78
N THR A 159 -14.20 -11.83 20.66
CA THR A 159 -13.47 -13.05 20.32
C THR A 159 -14.02 -13.61 19.02
N PRO A 160 -13.20 -13.75 17.97
CA PRO A 160 -13.63 -14.34 16.71
C PRO A 160 -14.18 -15.77 16.92
N PRO A 161 -15.21 -16.19 16.16
CA PRO A 161 -15.80 -17.52 16.30
C PRO A 161 -14.96 -18.65 15.69
N TRP A 162 -13.85 -18.33 15.04
CA TRP A 162 -12.91 -19.27 14.47
C TRP A 162 -11.64 -19.38 15.29
N PRO A 163 -10.91 -20.50 15.21
CA PRO A 163 -9.64 -20.63 15.90
C PRO A 163 -8.57 -19.69 15.29
N LEU A 164 -7.85 -18.98 16.14
CA LEU A 164 -6.72 -18.16 15.72
C LEU A 164 -5.40 -18.95 15.82
N PRO A 165 -4.62 -19.06 14.74
CA PRO A 165 -3.23 -19.51 14.80
C PRO A 165 -2.44 -18.68 15.81
N LYS A 166 -1.39 -19.27 16.40
CA LYS A 166 -0.58 -18.57 17.41
C LYS A 166 -0.09 -17.20 16.94
N ILE A 167 0.34 -17.13 15.67
CA ILE A 167 0.88 -15.91 15.07
C ILE A 167 -0.15 -14.78 14.88
N PHE A 168 -1.44 -15.08 14.97
CA PHE A 168 -2.53 -14.10 14.86
C PHE A 168 -3.10 -13.69 16.22
N ARG A 169 -2.59 -14.26 17.32
CA ARG A 169 -3.12 -13.98 18.67
C ARG A 169 -2.54 -12.71 19.23
N LEU A 170 -3.32 -11.66 19.21
CA LEU A 170 -2.98 -10.35 19.77
C LEU A 170 -3.44 -10.19 21.22
N THR A 171 -4.28 -11.13 21.71
CA THR A 171 -4.84 -11.09 23.07
C THR A 171 -4.56 -12.38 23.84
N SER A 172 -4.50 -12.26 25.16
CA SER A 172 -4.44 -13.35 26.11
C SER A 172 -5.34 -13.04 27.31
N GLY A 173 -6.25 -13.96 27.65
CA GLY A 173 -7.23 -13.74 28.71
C GLY A 173 -8.14 -12.52 28.48
N GLY A 174 -8.46 -12.20 27.23
CA GLY A 174 -9.29 -11.04 26.86
C GLY A 174 -8.58 -9.69 26.99
N LYS A 175 -7.27 -9.68 27.12
CA LYS A 175 -6.46 -8.46 27.19
C LYS A 175 -5.39 -8.45 26.10
N LEU A 176 -5.11 -7.26 25.57
CA LEU A 176 -4.04 -7.05 24.59
C LEU A 176 -2.71 -7.57 25.15
N ILE A 177 -1.96 -8.28 24.31
CA ILE A 177 -0.57 -8.67 24.65
C ILE A 177 0.34 -7.45 24.39
N GLU A 178 0.34 -6.53 25.34
CA GLU A 178 1.10 -5.26 25.24
C GLU A 178 2.59 -5.46 24.90
N GLY A 179 3.15 -6.63 25.26
CA GLY A 179 4.54 -6.96 24.95
C GLY A 179 4.86 -6.90 23.45
N ILE A 180 3.92 -7.31 22.57
CA ILE A 180 4.09 -7.27 21.12
C ILE A 180 4.39 -5.85 20.64
N PHE A 181 3.75 -4.86 21.28
CA PHE A 181 3.87 -3.44 20.95
C PHE A 181 5.00 -2.73 21.74
N LYS A 182 5.82 -3.53 22.43
CA LYS A 182 6.99 -3.08 23.21
C LYS A 182 8.26 -3.85 22.86
N GLY A 183 8.27 -4.49 21.67
CA GLY A 183 9.42 -5.23 21.17
C GLY A 183 9.52 -6.70 21.57
N ALA A 184 8.57 -7.24 22.38
CA ALA A 184 8.47 -8.68 22.58
C ALA A 184 7.68 -9.31 21.43
N THR A 185 8.33 -9.44 20.30
CA THR A 185 7.75 -9.94 19.05
C THR A 185 7.20 -11.36 19.17
N ILE A 186 6.22 -11.70 18.33
CA ILE A 186 5.56 -13.02 18.33
C ILE A 186 6.57 -14.15 18.02
N ASN A 187 7.52 -13.88 17.14
CA ASN A 187 8.66 -14.75 16.82
C ASN A 187 9.95 -13.92 16.82
N THR A 188 11.09 -14.56 16.94
CA THR A 188 12.39 -13.89 16.81
C THR A 188 12.50 -13.20 15.45
N PRO A 189 12.68 -11.87 15.41
CA PRO A 189 12.86 -11.15 14.15
C PRO A 189 14.25 -11.41 13.56
N SER A 190 14.40 -11.16 12.26
CA SER A 190 15.72 -11.12 11.63
C SER A 190 16.51 -9.93 12.15
N MET A 191 17.66 -10.19 12.78
CA MET A 191 18.53 -9.13 13.30
C MET A 191 19.08 -8.23 12.19
N LEU A 192 19.37 -8.81 11.01
CA LEU A 192 19.84 -8.05 9.85
C LEU A 192 18.75 -7.09 9.37
N CYS A 193 17.53 -7.59 9.11
CA CYS A 193 16.43 -6.74 8.67
C CYS A 193 16.08 -5.62 9.68
N VAL A 194 16.22 -5.91 10.99
CA VAL A 194 16.04 -4.87 12.02
C VAL A 194 17.15 -3.83 11.95
N ALA A 195 18.40 -4.24 11.75
CA ALA A 195 19.53 -3.31 11.63
C ALA A 195 19.38 -2.42 10.39
N ASP A 196 19.02 -3.00 9.23
CA ASP A 196 18.78 -2.26 7.99
C ASP A 196 17.63 -1.26 8.15
N TYR A 197 16.55 -1.67 8.81
CA TYR A 197 15.42 -0.77 9.03
C TYR A 197 15.74 0.36 10.02
N LEU A 198 16.56 0.10 11.03
CA LEU A 198 17.05 1.15 11.94
C LEU A 198 17.96 2.15 11.20
N ASP A 199 18.81 1.69 10.30
CA ASP A 199 19.63 2.55 9.44
C ASP A 199 18.74 3.42 8.53
N ALA A 200 17.75 2.81 7.87
CA ALA A 200 16.77 3.54 7.09
C ALA A 200 16.02 4.62 7.88
N LEU A 201 15.63 4.34 9.14
CA LEU A 201 15.00 5.33 10.00
C LEU A 201 15.95 6.48 10.39
N GLN A 202 17.24 6.20 10.60
CA GLN A 202 18.25 7.23 10.83
C GLN A 202 18.45 8.10 9.57
N TRP A 203 18.45 7.49 8.39
CA TRP A 203 18.47 8.22 7.13
C TRP A 203 17.23 9.14 7.02
N VAL A 204 16.01 8.66 7.32
CA VAL A 204 14.79 9.49 7.35
C VAL A 204 14.99 10.75 8.21
N GLU A 205 15.51 10.58 9.43
CA GLU A 205 15.78 11.72 10.32
C GLU A 205 16.81 12.67 9.71
N SER A 206 17.86 12.13 9.10
CA SER A 206 18.95 12.92 8.52
C SER A 206 18.54 13.77 7.32
N VAL A 207 17.55 13.31 6.54
CA VAL A 207 17.06 14.04 5.35
C VAL A 207 15.92 15.01 5.66
N GLY A 208 15.41 15.05 6.91
CA GLY A 208 14.38 15.99 7.34
C GLY A 208 13.03 15.37 7.71
N GLY A 209 12.99 14.06 7.94
CA GLY A 209 11.81 13.37 8.44
C GLY A 209 10.78 13.01 7.35
N VAL A 210 9.60 12.61 7.82
CA VAL A 210 8.54 12.08 6.93
C VAL A 210 8.05 13.12 5.92
N GLU A 211 7.93 14.38 6.30
CA GLU A 211 7.51 15.45 5.41
C GLU A 211 8.45 15.54 4.18
N ARG A 212 9.75 15.44 4.42
CA ARG A 212 10.72 15.45 3.32
C ARG A 212 10.63 14.22 2.43
N LEU A 213 10.29 13.04 2.99
CA LEU A 213 10.08 11.83 2.18
C LEU A 213 8.85 11.97 1.27
N ILE A 214 7.78 12.57 1.78
CA ILE A 214 6.59 12.88 0.98
C ILE A 214 6.96 13.83 -0.17
N GLU A 215 7.66 14.93 0.13
CA GLU A 215 8.12 15.89 -0.89
C GLU A 215 9.00 15.23 -1.97
N ARG A 216 9.89 14.29 -1.60
CA ARG A 216 10.72 13.56 -2.56
C ARG A 216 9.86 12.69 -3.49
N SER A 217 8.91 11.92 -2.95
CA SER A 217 7.99 11.10 -3.76
C SER A 217 7.10 11.95 -4.67
N GLU A 218 6.66 13.11 -4.20
CA GLU A 218 5.87 14.08 -4.97
C GLU A 218 6.71 14.72 -6.10
N GLY A 219 7.97 15.05 -5.83
CA GLY A 219 8.90 15.55 -6.82
C GLY A 219 9.16 14.54 -7.95
N ASN A 220 9.35 13.28 -7.59
CA ASN A 220 9.51 12.19 -8.55
C ASN A 220 8.26 12.03 -9.44
N LEU A 221 7.07 12.06 -8.84
CA LEU A 221 5.82 12.03 -9.62
C LEU A 221 5.70 13.26 -10.53
N SER A 222 6.05 14.45 -10.05
CA SER A 222 5.95 15.69 -10.84
C SER A 222 6.77 15.60 -12.14
N ALA A 223 7.99 15.08 -12.09
CA ALA A 223 8.81 14.89 -13.28
C ALA A 223 8.15 13.97 -14.32
N ILE A 224 7.47 12.90 -13.84
CA ILE A 224 6.74 12.00 -14.74
C ILE A 224 5.47 12.68 -15.29
N VAL A 225 4.75 13.49 -14.48
CA VAL A 225 3.59 14.25 -14.95
C VAL A 225 3.97 15.19 -16.07
N ASP A 226 5.06 15.94 -15.93
CA ASP A 226 5.55 16.86 -16.94
C ASP A 226 5.96 16.11 -18.22
N PHE A 227 6.62 14.99 -18.08
CA PHE A 227 7.01 14.14 -19.23
C PHE A 227 5.79 13.62 -19.99
N VAL A 228 4.79 13.08 -19.28
CA VAL A 228 3.57 12.52 -19.89
C VAL A 228 2.73 13.60 -20.59
N ALA A 229 2.64 14.80 -19.99
CA ALA A 229 1.84 15.90 -20.53
C ALA A 229 2.23 16.33 -21.95
N GLU A 230 3.50 16.15 -22.33
CA GLU A 230 4.04 16.54 -23.63
C GLU A 230 4.00 15.42 -24.68
N ARG A 231 3.57 14.19 -24.32
CA ARG A 231 3.74 12.98 -25.15
C ARG A 231 2.43 12.21 -25.35
N PRO A 232 1.84 12.22 -26.54
CA PRO A 232 0.53 11.60 -26.80
C PRO A 232 0.57 10.06 -26.82
N TRP A 233 1.75 9.45 -26.81
CA TRP A 233 1.92 8.00 -26.87
C TRP A 233 1.90 7.32 -25.49
N ILE A 234 1.96 8.07 -24.40
CA ILE A 234 2.00 7.57 -23.02
C ILE A 234 0.97 8.33 -22.17
N GLN A 235 0.31 7.63 -21.27
CA GLN A 235 -0.66 8.23 -20.36
C GLN A 235 -0.71 7.47 -19.03
N PHE A 236 -1.18 8.13 -17.98
CA PHE A 236 -1.43 7.46 -16.72
C PHE A 236 -2.52 6.40 -16.85
N LEU A 237 -2.37 5.27 -16.17
CA LEU A 237 -3.44 4.28 -16.03
C LEU A 237 -4.57 4.85 -15.15
N ALA A 238 -4.24 5.61 -14.10
CA ALA A 238 -5.21 6.34 -13.28
C ALA A 238 -5.94 7.39 -14.11
N GLN A 239 -7.28 7.35 -14.12
CA GLN A 239 -8.11 8.23 -14.95
C GLN A 239 -8.37 9.60 -14.30
N ASP A 240 -8.25 9.69 -12.98
CA ASP A 240 -8.37 10.94 -12.22
C ASP A 240 -7.00 11.36 -11.70
N SER A 241 -6.59 12.59 -12.06
CA SER A 241 -5.27 13.12 -11.68
C SER A 241 -5.07 13.23 -10.16
N SER A 242 -6.13 13.42 -9.38
CA SER A 242 -6.07 13.47 -7.91
C SER A 242 -5.79 12.10 -7.27
N GLN A 243 -5.98 11.03 -8.04
CA GLN A 243 -5.85 9.63 -7.62
C GLN A 243 -4.56 8.99 -8.11
N ILE A 244 -3.69 9.71 -8.81
CA ILE A 244 -2.40 9.16 -9.25
C ILE A 244 -1.51 8.88 -8.04
N SER A 245 -0.99 7.66 -7.97
CA SER A 245 -0.01 7.25 -6.96
C SER A 245 1.32 7.98 -7.13
N ASN A 246 1.92 8.46 -6.03
CA ASN A 246 3.27 9.04 -6.01
C ASN A 246 4.36 8.02 -5.63
N THR A 247 4.01 6.73 -5.59
CA THR A 247 4.99 5.65 -5.32
C THR A 247 5.01 4.60 -6.42
N SER A 248 3.87 4.07 -6.82
CA SER A 248 3.76 3.09 -7.90
C SER A 248 3.03 3.73 -9.07
N VAL A 249 3.77 4.44 -9.92
CA VAL A 249 3.21 5.15 -11.08
C VAL A 249 3.01 4.16 -12.21
N CYS A 250 1.75 3.90 -12.59
CA CYS A 250 1.40 2.99 -13.68
C CYS A 250 1.00 3.80 -14.91
N LEU A 251 1.62 3.46 -16.04
CA LEU A 251 1.46 4.16 -17.31
C LEU A 251 1.06 3.15 -18.39
N THR A 252 0.17 3.56 -19.28
CA THR A 252 -0.21 2.83 -20.49
C THR A 252 0.38 3.51 -21.72
N LEU A 253 0.66 2.73 -22.76
CA LEU A 253 1.31 3.21 -23.97
C LEU A 253 0.42 2.94 -25.18
N ASN A 254 0.49 3.82 -26.16
CA ASN A 254 -0.11 3.58 -27.48
C ASN A 254 0.75 2.57 -28.28
N ALA A 255 0.79 1.34 -27.78
CA ALA A 255 1.60 0.24 -28.28
C ALA A 255 0.91 -1.10 -28.00
N SER A 256 1.19 -2.12 -28.80
CA SER A 256 0.74 -3.48 -28.50
C SER A 256 1.47 -4.05 -27.28
N SER A 257 0.88 -5.06 -26.64
CA SER A 257 1.53 -5.73 -25.50
C SER A 257 2.90 -6.33 -25.84
N GLN A 258 3.08 -6.77 -27.09
CA GLN A 258 4.37 -7.27 -27.58
C GLN A 258 5.42 -6.16 -27.69
N GLN A 259 5.02 -4.98 -28.15
CA GLN A 259 5.89 -3.81 -28.22
C GLN A 259 6.26 -3.31 -26.82
N VAL A 260 5.30 -3.26 -25.89
CA VAL A 260 5.58 -2.91 -24.49
C VAL A 260 6.58 -3.88 -23.87
N SER A 261 6.41 -5.20 -24.08
CA SER A 261 7.37 -6.19 -23.61
C SER A 261 8.76 -5.95 -24.21
N ALA A 262 8.84 -5.72 -25.52
CA ALA A 262 10.12 -5.44 -26.18
C ALA A 262 10.80 -4.15 -25.68
N MET A 263 10.03 -3.13 -25.31
CA MET A 263 10.58 -1.92 -24.66
C MET A 263 11.16 -2.24 -23.28
N VAL A 264 10.45 -3.02 -22.49
CA VAL A 264 10.91 -3.42 -21.13
C VAL A 264 12.20 -4.24 -21.26
N ASP A 265 12.23 -5.23 -22.17
CA ASP A 265 13.41 -6.05 -22.41
C ASP A 265 14.61 -5.19 -22.88
N LEU A 266 14.36 -4.22 -23.77
CA LEU A 266 15.41 -3.33 -24.28
C LEU A 266 15.98 -2.42 -23.18
N LEU A 267 15.15 -1.91 -22.26
CA LEU A 267 15.61 -1.09 -21.12
C LEU A 267 16.41 -1.93 -20.11
N ASP A 268 16.03 -3.19 -19.90
CA ASP A 268 16.77 -4.14 -19.06
C ASP A 268 18.13 -4.50 -19.68
N GLU A 269 18.16 -4.81 -21.00
CA GLU A 269 19.40 -5.10 -21.74
C GLU A 269 20.40 -3.93 -21.72
N GLN A 270 19.90 -2.69 -21.69
CA GLN A 270 20.74 -1.50 -21.56
C GLN A 270 21.11 -1.15 -20.13
N GLU A 271 20.70 -1.97 -19.15
CA GLU A 271 20.91 -1.77 -17.72
C GLU A 271 20.35 -0.41 -17.21
N VAL A 272 19.26 0.07 -17.83
CA VAL A 272 18.64 1.37 -17.51
C VAL A 272 17.52 1.24 -16.48
N ALA A 273 16.68 0.23 -16.63
CA ALA A 273 15.53 0.05 -15.75
C ALA A 273 15.18 -1.44 -15.59
N PHE A 274 15.05 -1.87 -14.33
CA PHE A 274 14.71 -3.23 -13.94
C PHE A 274 13.30 -3.29 -13.36
N ASP A 275 12.56 -4.40 -13.59
CA ASP A 275 11.20 -4.62 -13.08
C ASP A 275 10.21 -3.48 -13.42
N ILE A 276 10.40 -2.83 -14.58
CA ILE A 276 9.59 -1.67 -14.98
C ILE A 276 8.28 -2.08 -15.68
N GLY A 277 8.07 -3.34 -15.99
CA GLY A 277 6.85 -3.85 -16.62
C GLY A 277 5.63 -3.80 -15.71
N SER A 278 4.44 -3.93 -16.29
CA SER A 278 3.20 -4.09 -15.53
C SER A 278 3.25 -5.36 -14.66
N TYR A 279 2.53 -5.36 -13.54
CA TYR A 279 2.61 -6.42 -12.55
C TYR A 279 1.27 -7.16 -12.39
N ARG A 280 1.31 -8.49 -12.32
CA ARG A 280 0.15 -9.38 -12.17
C ARG A 280 -0.90 -9.16 -13.28
N ASP A 281 -2.14 -8.85 -12.87
CA ASP A 281 -3.31 -8.71 -13.75
C ASP A 281 -3.48 -7.29 -14.30
N ALA A 282 -2.50 -6.41 -14.06
CA ALA A 282 -2.53 -5.04 -14.58
C ALA A 282 -2.50 -5.02 -16.11
N PRO A 283 -3.16 -4.05 -16.75
CA PRO A 283 -3.06 -3.84 -18.18
C PRO A 283 -1.60 -3.69 -18.63
N SER A 284 -1.33 -4.09 -19.86
CA SER A 284 0.00 -3.92 -20.46
C SER A 284 0.44 -2.45 -20.41
N GLY A 285 1.61 -2.21 -19.86
CA GLY A 285 2.15 -0.88 -19.63
C GLY A 285 3.47 -0.93 -18.87
N ILE A 286 3.89 0.20 -18.36
CA ILE A 286 5.07 0.32 -17.49
C ILE A 286 4.67 0.82 -16.11
N ARG A 287 5.46 0.42 -15.12
CA ARG A 287 5.27 0.80 -13.72
C ARG A 287 6.58 1.30 -13.15
N ILE A 288 6.61 2.57 -12.77
CA ILE A 288 7.78 3.23 -12.23
C ILE A 288 7.61 3.36 -10.71
N TRP A 289 8.57 2.85 -9.96
CA TRP A 289 8.64 3.08 -8.52
C TRP A 289 9.24 4.45 -8.23
N CYS A 290 8.50 5.31 -7.53
CA CYS A 290 8.83 6.70 -7.25
C CYS A 290 8.96 6.99 -5.75
N GLY A 291 9.07 5.96 -4.90
CA GLY A 291 9.24 6.12 -3.46
C GLY A 291 10.47 6.95 -3.10
N ALA A 292 10.50 7.49 -1.90
CA ALA A 292 11.46 8.51 -1.45
C ALA A 292 12.94 8.07 -1.46
N THR A 293 13.23 6.78 -1.59
CA THR A 293 14.59 6.25 -1.76
C THR A 293 15.12 6.32 -3.20
N VAL A 294 14.26 6.72 -4.16
CA VAL A 294 14.67 7.02 -5.54
C VAL A 294 14.98 8.50 -5.64
N GLU A 295 16.14 8.85 -6.19
CA GLU A 295 16.52 10.25 -6.41
C GLU A 295 15.74 10.81 -7.62
N LEU A 296 15.44 12.12 -7.56
CA LEU A 296 14.76 12.81 -8.66
C LEU A 296 15.58 12.73 -9.96
N GLU A 297 16.89 12.87 -9.85
CA GLU A 297 17.83 12.81 -10.95
C GLU A 297 17.81 11.46 -11.66
N ASP A 298 17.54 10.35 -10.94
CA ASP A 298 17.38 9.02 -11.55
C ASP A 298 16.08 8.91 -12.35
N ILE A 299 14.99 9.49 -11.85
CA ILE A 299 13.74 9.59 -12.59
C ILE A 299 13.94 10.43 -13.86
N GLU A 300 14.53 11.62 -13.74
CA GLU A 300 14.80 12.50 -14.88
C GLU A 300 15.71 11.83 -15.92
N ALA A 301 16.69 11.04 -15.48
CA ALA A 301 17.57 10.29 -16.37
C ALA A 301 16.85 9.13 -17.09
N LEU A 302 15.85 8.49 -16.46
CA LEU A 302 15.05 7.42 -17.05
C LEU A 302 14.17 7.93 -18.19
N LEU A 303 13.57 9.12 -18.07
CA LEU A 303 12.53 9.58 -18.99
C LEU A 303 12.97 9.64 -20.47
N PRO A 304 14.17 10.14 -20.85
CA PRO A 304 14.66 10.09 -22.23
C PRO A 304 14.83 8.66 -22.75
N TRP A 305 15.18 7.70 -21.88
CA TRP A 305 15.31 6.30 -22.27
C TRP A 305 13.96 5.64 -22.58
N LEU A 306 12.90 6.03 -21.89
CA LEU A 306 11.55 5.59 -22.23
C LEU A 306 11.17 6.07 -23.64
N GLU A 307 11.45 7.31 -23.98
CA GLU A 307 11.18 7.86 -25.31
C GLU A 307 12.03 7.19 -26.39
N TRP A 308 13.32 6.96 -26.13
CA TRP A 308 14.18 6.23 -27.03
C TRP A 308 13.68 4.80 -27.28
N ALA A 309 13.38 4.04 -26.23
CA ALA A 309 12.89 2.66 -26.35
C ALA A 309 11.55 2.58 -27.10
N TYR A 310 10.64 3.54 -26.86
CA TYR A 310 9.40 3.64 -27.61
C TYR A 310 9.64 3.88 -29.10
N ASN A 311 10.54 4.79 -29.46
CA ASN A 311 10.87 5.09 -30.84
C ASN A 311 11.52 3.90 -31.55
N GLU A 312 12.46 3.19 -30.91
CA GLU A 312 13.12 1.99 -31.44
C GLU A 312 12.12 0.87 -31.73
N VAL A 313 11.13 0.67 -30.85
CA VAL A 313 10.23 -0.49 -30.94
C VAL A 313 8.94 -0.17 -31.72
N CYS A 314 8.43 1.07 -31.62
CA CYS A 314 7.10 1.42 -32.14
C CYS A 314 7.12 2.27 -33.40
N GLN A 315 8.24 2.96 -33.72
CA GLN A 315 8.35 3.85 -34.88
C GLN A 315 9.35 3.36 -35.94
N SER A 316 10.11 2.30 -35.67
CA SER A 316 10.95 1.61 -36.61
C SER A 316 10.09 0.53 -37.35
#